data_1c714b8fcadf1fe9e6b1074af949a7ae
#
_entry.id   1c714b8fcadf1fe9e6b1074af949a7ae
#
_cell.length_a   1.000
_cell.length_b   1.000
_cell.length_c   1.000
_cell.angle_alpha   90.00
_cell.angle_beta   90.00
_cell.angle_gamma   90.00
#
_symmetry.space_group_name_H-M   'P 1'
#
loop_
_entity.id
_entity.type
_entity.pdbx_description
1 polymer ?
#
loop_
_entity_poly.entity_id
_entity_poly.type
_entity_poly.pdbx_seq_one_letter_code
_entity_poly.pdbx_strand_id
1 'polypeptide(L)'
;MKKFFTLFILLWSMAISAMPKHEVRAVWLTTIMGLDWPKTRAVSEQSRKKQQQELCNILDRLQEDGINTVYLQTRTRGAVIYPSAIEPWDGALTGRYDKHPGYDPLAFAIEECHKRGMECHAWLVTIPAFKIPDAKALGKKSLYYTHPKLLYKKNGSYYMDPSMQGTADYLERLCREIVSRYDIDGIHFDYIRYPEKTEKTKQDWRRDNITRIVRQLYNAIKEEKPWVRVSSSPVGKYRDVSRYSAKGWNAYNAVFQDAVLWMKEGIMDMISPMMYFKGDNFFPFAADWQEQSHGKVVAPGLGIYFLDPREKDWHLHEVTRELQFIRQMNMGGAAYFRAQFLLDNVKGLETWVRNHYYTSPALLPPLKNAKEYKTSAKRTPRYVLYASDTYPVDTNNPENIVRIFWDKPQYNTLMARLFNKHLAITQLDDFGNESEPVEIKDL
;
A
#
# COMPACT_ATOMS: atom_id res chain seq x y z
N MET A 1 36.75 56.59 8.90
CA MET A 1 36.44 55.39 8.08
C MET A 1 35.43 54.54 8.83
N LYS A 2 34.16 54.66 8.49
CA LYS A 2 33.07 53.89 9.13
C LYS A 2 32.97 52.54 8.41
N LYS A 3 33.21 51.44 9.13
CA LYS A 3 33.01 50.08 8.62
C LYS A 3 31.51 49.78 8.72
N PHE A 4 30.84 49.67 7.58
CA PHE A 4 29.51 49.10 7.50
C PHE A 4 29.62 47.59 7.69
N PHE A 5 29.08 47.08 8.77
CA PHE A 5 28.83 45.64 8.96
C PHE A 5 27.48 45.32 8.33
N THR A 6 27.48 44.76 7.14
CA THR A 6 26.26 44.26 6.51
C THR A 6 25.97 42.89 7.11
N LEU A 7 25.00 42.85 8.01
CA LEU A 7 24.48 41.64 8.59
C LEU A 7 23.64 40.92 7.50
N PHE A 8 24.20 39.91 6.86
CA PHE A 8 23.45 39.02 6.01
C PHE A 8 22.60 38.09 6.92
N ILE A 9 21.37 38.53 7.18
CA ILE A 9 20.35 37.62 7.73
C ILE A 9 20.01 36.65 6.62
N LEU A 10 20.61 35.46 6.65
CA LEU A 10 20.11 34.29 5.94
C LEU A 10 18.75 33.95 6.54
N LEU A 11 17.69 34.50 5.97
CA LEU A 11 16.35 33.96 6.05
C LEU A 11 16.40 32.57 5.43
N TRP A 12 16.67 31.58 6.24
CA TRP A 12 16.26 30.24 5.94
C TRP A 12 14.72 30.26 5.97
N SER A 13 14.11 30.65 4.86
CA SER A 13 12.75 30.31 4.60
C SER A 13 12.73 28.78 4.64
N MET A 14 12.21 28.20 5.73
CA MET A 14 11.63 26.87 5.64
C MET A 14 10.59 27.00 4.55
N ALA A 15 10.96 26.65 3.31
CA ALA A 15 10.00 26.44 2.27
C ALA A 15 9.13 25.29 2.81
N ILE A 16 7.98 25.67 3.38
CA ILE A 16 6.91 24.71 3.61
C ILE A 16 6.69 24.12 2.24
N SER A 17 7.13 22.90 2.03
CA SER A 17 6.92 22.22 0.76
C SER A 17 5.43 22.26 0.53
N ALA A 18 5.00 22.94 -0.55
CA ALA A 18 3.58 23.03 -0.87
C ALA A 18 2.98 21.62 -0.84
N MET A 19 1.76 21.51 -0.31
CA MET A 19 1.07 20.22 -0.24
C MET A 19 1.00 19.62 -1.66
N PRO A 20 1.46 18.38 -1.86
CA PRO A 20 1.35 17.75 -3.17
C PRO A 20 -0.09 17.38 -3.47
N LYS A 21 -0.58 17.71 -4.67
CA LYS A 21 -1.89 17.27 -5.15
C LYS A 21 -1.96 15.74 -5.28
N HIS A 22 -0.84 15.11 -5.65
CA HIS A 22 -0.73 13.66 -5.83
C HIS A 22 0.29 13.10 -4.84
N GLU A 23 -0.16 12.26 -3.93
CA GLU A 23 0.67 11.64 -2.91
C GLU A 23 0.07 10.32 -2.45
N VAL A 24 0.85 9.24 -2.43
CA VAL A 24 0.46 7.99 -1.79
C VAL A 24 0.52 8.16 -0.28
N ARG A 25 -0.59 7.93 0.40
CA ARG A 25 -0.73 7.95 1.85
C ARG A 25 -1.26 6.60 2.27
N ALA A 26 -0.38 5.61 2.29
CA ALA A 26 -0.78 4.23 2.47
C ALA A 26 -0.57 3.74 3.90
N VAL A 27 -1.36 2.73 4.28
CA VAL A 27 -1.19 2.01 5.53
C VAL A 27 -1.33 0.51 5.30
N TRP A 28 -0.49 -0.30 5.93
CA TRP A 28 -0.69 -1.74 6.02
C TRP A 28 -1.68 -2.07 7.13
N LEU A 29 -2.78 -2.73 6.75
CA LEU A 29 -3.79 -3.26 7.66
C LEU A 29 -3.62 -4.79 7.74
N THR A 30 -3.03 -5.27 8.82
CA THR A 30 -2.71 -6.68 9.02
C THR A 30 -3.93 -7.47 9.48
N THR A 31 -4.15 -8.64 8.88
CA THR A 31 -5.18 -9.59 9.32
C THR A 31 -4.61 -10.80 10.05
N ILE A 32 -3.32 -11.10 9.82
CA ILE A 32 -2.65 -12.22 10.48
C ILE A 32 -2.85 -12.18 12.00
N MET A 33 -3.40 -13.25 12.57
CA MET A 33 -3.66 -13.40 14.00
C MET A 33 -4.55 -12.28 14.59
N GLY A 34 -5.24 -11.50 13.76
CA GLY A 34 -6.05 -10.36 14.18
C GLY A 34 -5.22 -9.18 14.71
N LEU A 35 -3.96 -8.98 14.24
CA LEU A 35 -3.05 -7.95 14.78
C LEU A 35 -3.60 -6.53 14.63
N ASP A 36 -4.20 -6.17 13.49
CA ASP A 36 -4.95 -4.93 13.35
C ASP A 36 -6.45 -5.22 13.32
N TRP A 37 -6.87 -6.13 12.45
CA TRP A 37 -8.24 -6.56 12.24
C TRP A 37 -8.27 -8.01 11.73
N PRO A 38 -9.27 -8.85 12.10
CA PRO A 38 -10.32 -8.58 13.08
C PRO A 38 -9.89 -8.89 14.53
N LYS A 39 -10.44 -8.15 15.49
CA LYS A 39 -10.30 -8.45 16.91
C LYS A 39 -11.41 -9.44 17.38
N THR A 40 -12.59 -9.30 16.81
CA THR A 40 -13.72 -10.19 17.08
C THR A 40 -13.80 -11.32 16.06
N ARG A 41 -13.96 -12.57 16.51
CA ARG A 41 -14.18 -13.73 15.63
C ARG A 41 -15.65 -13.81 15.19
N ALA A 42 -15.90 -13.92 13.88
CA ALA A 42 -17.24 -14.02 13.30
C ALA A 42 -17.80 -15.45 13.43
N VAL A 43 -18.40 -15.77 14.58
CA VAL A 43 -18.99 -17.08 14.89
C VAL A 43 -20.52 -17.06 15.04
N SER A 44 -21.11 -15.86 15.10
CA SER A 44 -22.55 -15.59 15.16
C SER A 44 -22.87 -14.34 14.33
N GLU A 45 -24.15 -14.07 14.10
CA GLU A 45 -24.55 -12.83 13.40
C GLU A 45 -24.11 -11.58 14.15
N GLN A 46 -24.27 -11.56 15.47
CA GLN A 46 -23.84 -10.43 16.29
C GLN A 46 -22.33 -10.21 16.22
N SER A 47 -21.52 -11.27 16.34
CA SER A 47 -20.07 -11.15 16.26
C SER A 47 -19.58 -10.78 14.86
N ARG A 48 -20.30 -11.19 13.81
CA ARG A 48 -20.04 -10.76 12.43
C ARG A 48 -20.26 -9.26 12.25
N LYS A 49 -21.42 -8.74 12.71
CA LYS A 49 -21.72 -7.30 12.68
C LYS A 49 -20.67 -6.50 13.48
N LYS A 50 -20.24 -7.02 14.62
CA LYS A 50 -19.16 -6.40 15.41
C LYS A 50 -17.83 -6.39 14.67
N GLN A 51 -17.44 -7.49 14.01
CA GLN A 51 -16.23 -7.57 13.20
C GLN A 51 -16.25 -6.58 12.03
N GLN A 52 -17.40 -6.41 11.37
CA GLN A 52 -17.60 -5.42 10.30
C GLN A 52 -17.48 -3.98 10.86
N GLN A 53 -18.11 -3.70 12.00
CA GLN A 53 -18.03 -2.38 12.64
C GLN A 53 -16.61 -2.02 13.08
N GLU A 54 -15.81 -2.99 13.53
CA GLU A 54 -14.39 -2.78 13.85
C GLU A 54 -13.62 -2.25 12.63
N LEU A 55 -13.87 -2.83 11.45
CA LEU A 55 -13.23 -2.36 10.22
C LEU A 55 -13.71 -0.95 9.85
N CYS A 56 -15.02 -0.69 9.91
CA CYS A 56 -15.56 0.65 9.65
C CYS A 56 -14.89 1.71 10.54
N ASN A 57 -14.78 1.43 11.85
CA ASN A 57 -14.15 2.36 12.80
C ASN A 57 -12.67 2.62 12.50
N ILE A 58 -11.93 1.60 12.05
CA ILE A 58 -10.56 1.75 11.59
C ILE A 58 -10.50 2.65 10.36
N LEU A 59 -11.34 2.38 9.35
CA LEU A 59 -11.35 3.11 8.09
C LEU A 59 -11.82 4.57 8.26
N ASP A 60 -12.78 4.84 9.17
CA ASP A 60 -13.22 6.20 9.50
C ASP A 60 -12.03 7.05 10.00
N ARG A 61 -11.27 6.53 10.96
CA ARG A 61 -10.11 7.23 11.51
C ARG A 61 -8.99 7.40 10.47
N LEU A 62 -8.72 6.36 9.67
CA LEU A 62 -7.73 6.45 8.59
C LEU A 62 -8.11 7.53 7.56
N GLN A 63 -9.39 7.67 7.23
CA GLN A 63 -9.88 8.76 6.38
C GLN A 63 -9.64 10.13 7.01
N GLU A 64 -9.95 10.28 8.31
CA GLU A 64 -9.70 11.51 9.06
C GLU A 64 -8.21 11.87 9.13
N ASP A 65 -7.32 10.88 9.14
CA ASP A 65 -5.86 11.05 9.10
C ASP A 65 -5.31 11.37 7.70
N GLY A 66 -6.20 11.47 6.69
CA GLY A 66 -5.82 11.78 5.32
C GLY A 66 -5.20 10.59 4.56
N ILE A 67 -5.34 9.37 5.06
CA ILE A 67 -4.93 8.14 4.35
C ILE A 67 -5.82 7.94 3.13
N ASN A 68 -5.23 7.59 2.00
CA ASN A 68 -5.94 7.36 0.75
C ASN A 68 -5.76 5.96 0.16
N THR A 69 -4.94 5.12 0.79
CA THR A 69 -4.65 3.75 0.32
C THR A 69 -4.53 2.79 1.50
N VAL A 70 -5.25 1.68 1.44
CA VAL A 70 -5.17 0.60 2.44
C VAL A 70 -4.60 -0.65 1.79
N TYR A 71 -3.43 -1.12 2.24
CA TYR A 71 -2.91 -2.44 1.91
C TYR A 71 -3.54 -3.45 2.87
N LEU A 72 -4.70 -4.00 2.48
CA LEU A 72 -5.41 -4.99 3.29
C LEU A 72 -4.78 -6.36 3.12
N GLN A 73 -4.28 -6.95 4.21
CA GLN A 73 -3.68 -8.28 4.17
C GLN A 73 -4.73 -9.35 3.83
N THR A 74 -4.82 -9.65 2.53
CA THR A 74 -5.85 -10.51 1.93
C THR A 74 -5.43 -11.97 1.88
N ARG A 75 -4.12 -12.24 1.74
CA ARG A 75 -3.52 -13.58 1.79
C ARG A 75 -2.43 -13.63 2.84
N THR A 76 -2.56 -14.55 3.79
CA THR A 76 -1.57 -14.83 4.83
C THR A 76 -1.21 -16.30 4.80
N ARG A 77 0.07 -16.62 4.58
CA ARG A 77 0.60 -17.97 4.79
C ARG A 77 -0.26 -19.11 4.19
N GLY A 78 -0.70 -18.96 2.94
CA GLY A 78 -1.48 -19.99 2.23
C GLY A 78 -2.94 -20.09 2.66
N ALA A 79 -3.49 -19.03 3.23
CA ALA A 79 -4.91 -18.85 3.56
C ALA A 79 -5.36 -17.42 3.21
N VAL A 80 -6.64 -17.22 2.97
CA VAL A 80 -7.20 -15.97 2.45
C VAL A 80 -8.42 -15.51 3.26
N ILE A 81 -8.77 -14.23 3.13
CA ILE A 81 -9.93 -13.62 3.80
C ILE A 81 -11.14 -13.43 2.89
N TYR A 82 -11.20 -14.13 1.77
CA TYR A 82 -12.29 -14.04 0.81
C TYR A 82 -12.70 -15.47 0.35
N PRO A 83 -13.90 -15.67 -0.22
CA PRO A 83 -14.33 -16.99 -0.71
C PRO A 83 -13.52 -17.37 -1.95
N SER A 84 -12.38 -18.03 -1.74
CA SER A 84 -11.48 -18.49 -2.79
C SER A 84 -11.79 -19.93 -3.23
N ALA A 85 -11.66 -20.20 -4.52
CA ALA A 85 -11.67 -21.57 -5.05
C ALA A 85 -10.34 -22.30 -4.84
N ILE A 86 -9.26 -21.57 -4.50
CA ILE A 86 -7.87 -22.04 -4.53
C ILE A 86 -7.32 -22.31 -3.12
N GLU A 87 -7.51 -21.37 -2.18
CA GLU A 87 -6.95 -21.46 -0.82
C GLU A 87 -8.04 -21.48 0.26
N PRO A 88 -7.75 -22.06 1.45
CA PRO A 88 -8.69 -22.10 2.57
C PRO A 88 -8.88 -20.71 3.20
N TRP A 89 -9.96 -20.57 3.95
CA TRP A 89 -10.21 -19.41 4.80
C TRP A 89 -9.15 -19.26 5.89
N ASP A 90 -8.70 -18.00 6.13
CA ASP A 90 -7.80 -17.69 7.23
C ASP A 90 -8.50 -17.85 8.59
N GLY A 91 -7.78 -18.44 9.52
CA GLY A 91 -8.27 -18.70 10.88
C GLY A 91 -8.52 -17.45 11.72
N ALA A 92 -7.96 -16.30 11.38
CA ALA A 92 -8.16 -15.04 12.10
C ALA A 92 -9.64 -14.61 12.09
N LEU A 93 -10.36 -14.89 10.98
CA LEU A 93 -11.75 -14.48 10.82
C LEU A 93 -12.71 -15.17 11.81
N THR A 94 -12.52 -16.46 12.08
CA THR A 94 -13.46 -17.28 12.84
C THR A 94 -12.83 -18.03 14.01
N GLY A 95 -11.52 -17.98 14.14
CA GLY A 95 -10.73 -18.81 15.09
C GLY A 95 -10.40 -20.21 14.54
N ARG A 96 -10.82 -20.55 13.31
CA ARG A 96 -10.58 -21.85 12.68
C ARG A 96 -10.30 -21.66 11.20
N TYR A 97 -9.27 -22.33 10.68
CA TYR A 97 -9.01 -22.38 9.26
C TYR A 97 -10.17 -23.04 8.50
N ASP A 98 -10.30 -22.70 7.23
CA ASP A 98 -11.28 -23.23 6.28
C ASP A 98 -12.75 -23.10 6.75
N LYS A 99 -13.04 -22.14 7.65
CA LYS A 99 -14.38 -21.82 8.12
C LYS A 99 -14.84 -20.47 7.60
N HIS A 100 -15.94 -20.49 6.85
CA HIS A 100 -16.58 -19.28 6.30
C HIS A 100 -17.10 -18.36 7.42
N PRO A 101 -16.79 -17.06 7.39
CA PRO A 101 -17.21 -16.11 8.44
C PRO A 101 -18.68 -15.63 8.34
N GLY A 102 -19.41 -16.07 7.30
CA GLY A 102 -20.78 -15.67 7.05
C GLY A 102 -20.97 -14.43 6.17
N TYR A 103 -19.87 -13.86 5.64
CA TYR A 103 -19.85 -12.76 4.68
C TYR A 103 -18.55 -12.81 3.88
N ASP A 104 -18.37 -11.91 2.91
CA ASP A 104 -17.12 -11.73 2.16
C ASP A 104 -16.35 -10.53 2.72
N PRO A 105 -15.30 -10.74 3.55
CA PRO A 105 -14.52 -9.67 4.14
C PRO A 105 -13.79 -8.77 3.15
N LEU A 106 -13.33 -9.32 2.01
CA LEU A 106 -12.64 -8.53 1.00
C LEU A 106 -13.62 -7.62 0.26
N ALA A 107 -14.77 -8.14 -0.18
CA ALA A 107 -15.81 -7.32 -0.82
C ALA A 107 -16.27 -6.20 0.11
N PHE A 108 -16.52 -6.52 1.38
CA PHE A 108 -16.92 -5.54 2.39
C PHE A 108 -15.86 -4.45 2.59
N ALA A 109 -14.58 -4.83 2.68
CA ALA A 109 -13.49 -3.86 2.86
C ALA A 109 -13.33 -2.92 1.66
N ILE A 110 -13.45 -3.44 0.43
CA ILE A 110 -13.40 -2.63 -0.79
C ILE A 110 -14.53 -1.60 -0.78
N GLU A 111 -15.76 -2.04 -0.55
CA GLU A 111 -16.92 -1.16 -0.48
C GLU A 111 -16.74 -0.04 0.57
N GLU A 112 -16.29 -0.42 1.78
CA GLU A 112 -16.09 0.53 2.87
C GLU A 112 -14.89 1.48 2.64
N CYS A 113 -13.83 1.06 1.95
CA CYS A 113 -12.77 1.94 1.50
C CYS A 113 -13.29 2.95 0.48
N HIS A 114 -14.01 2.50 -0.55
CA HIS A 114 -14.57 3.34 -1.60
C HIS A 114 -15.55 4.40 -1.07
N LYS A 115 -16.42 4.03 -0.11
CA LYS A 115 -17.31 4.98 0.60
C LYS A 115 -16.55 6.12 1.26
N ARG A 116 -15.28 5.89 1.62
CA ARG A 116 -14.41 6.87 2.30
C ARG A 116 -13.42 7.57 1.38
N GLY A 117 -13.49 7.32 0.09
CA GLY A 117 -12.57 7.93 -0.89
C GLY A 117 -11.16 7.33 -0.85
N MET A 118 -11.01 6.09 -0.38
CA MET A 118 -9.73 5.37 -0.28
C MET A 118 -9.64 4.22 -1.28
N GLU A 119 -8.46 3.98 -1.86
CA GLU A 119 -8.18 2.76 -2.62
C GLU A 119 -7.93 1.58 -1.66
N CYS A 120 -8.47 0.40 -2.02
CA CYS A 120 -8.20 -0.87 -1.35
C CYS A 120 -7.29 -1.73 -2.22
N HIS A 121 -6.10 -2.06 -1.71
CA HIS A 121 -5.16 -2.94 -2.39
C HIS A 121 -5.09 -4.29 -1.66
N ALA A 122 -5.29 -5.38 -2.37
CA ALA A 122 -5.12 -6.72 -1.81
C ALA A 122 -3.64 -7.00 -1.54
N TRP A 123 -3.26 -7.05 -0.28
CA TRP A 123 -1.90 -7.39 0.13
C TRP A 123 -1.74 -8.90 0.23
N LEU A 124 -0.84 -9.44 -0.60
CA LEU A 124 -0.56 -10.86 -0.72
C LEU A 124 0.84 -11.18 -0.19
N VAL A 125 0.92 -11.94 0.90
CA VAL A 125 2.15 -12.61 1.32
C VAL A 125 2.38 -13.80 0.39
N THR A 126 3.37 -13.70 -0.51
CA THR A 126 3.49 -14.58 -1.69
C THR A 126 4.21 -15.90 -1.42
N ILE A 127 5.53 -15.87 -1.26
CA ILE A 127 6.39 -17.07 -1.17
C ILE A 127 6.26 -17.83 0.15
N PRO A 128 6.15 -17.21 1.35
CA PRO A 128 5.85 -17.94 2.56
C PRO A 128 4.50 -18.65 2.48
N ALA A 129 4.48 -19.95 2.77
CA ALA A 129 3.25 -20.74 2.78
C ALA A 129 2.67 -20.83 4.21
N PHE A 130 3.25 -21.63 5.09
CA PHE A 130 2.74 -21.81 6.46
C PHE A 130 3.80 -22.44 7.37
N LYS A 131 3.59 -22.37 8.68
CA LYS A 131 4.44 -23.11 9.64
C LYS A 131 4.16 -24.61 9.53
N ILE A 132 5.17 -25.44 9.78
CA ILE A 132 5.04 -26.90 9.70
C ILE A 132 3.91 -27.44 10.60
N PRO A 133 3.73 -26.98 11.87
CA PRO A 133 2.63 -27.44 12.70
C PRO A 133 1.24 -27.10 12.15
N ASP A 134 1.10 -25.99 11.41
CA ASP A 134 -0.19 -25.51 10.91
C ASP A 134 -0.63 -26.22 9.62
N ALA A 135 0.28 -26.91 8.94
CA ALA A 135 0.06 -27.47 7.60
C ALA A 135 -1.21 -28.32 7.48
N LYS A 136 -1.48 -29.18 8.47
CA LYS A 136 -2.68 -30.04 8.48
C LYS A 136 -3.94 -29.30 8.88
N ALA A 137 -3.84 -28.30 9.76
CA ALA A 137 -4.96 -27.51 10.26
C ALA A 137 -5.60 -26.62 9.17
N LEU A 138 -4.85 -26.29 8.11
CA LEU A 138 -5.32 -25.55 6.95
C LEU A 138 -6.37 -26.32 6.09
N GLY A 139 -6.55 -27.63 6.33
CA GLY A 139 -7.53 -28.43 5.61
C GLY A 139 -7.11 -28.90 4.23
N LYS A 140 -7.94 -29.74 3.61
CA LYS A 140 -7.63 -30.44 2.33
C LYS A 140 -7.45 -29.50 1.14
N LYS A 141 -8.00 -28.28 1.19
CA LYS A 141 -7.88 -27.26 0.16
C LYS A 141 -6.53 -26.56 0.17
N SER A 142 -5.74 -26.72 1.23
CA SER A 142 -4.45 -26.05 1.37
C SER A 142 -3.41 -26.54 0.38
N LEU A 143 -2.46 -25.67 0.09
CA LEU A 143 -1.30 -25.96 -0.76
C LEU A 143 -0.54 -27.23 -0.32
N TYR A 144 -0.58 -27.54 0.97
CA TYR A 144 0.04 -28.76 1.54
C TYR A 144 -0.51 -30.05 0.90
N TYR A 145 -1.82 -30.11 0.65
CA TYR A 145 -2.46 -31.28 0.05
C TYR A 145 -2.60 -31.20 -1.46
N THR A 146 -2.84 -29.99 -1.99
CA THR A 146 -3.14 -29.81 -3.41
C THR A 146 -1.90 -29.70 -4.30
N HIS A 147 -0.83 -29.06 -3.80
CA HIS A 147 0.38 -28.80 -4.57
C HIS A 147 1.67 -29.04 -3.74
N PRO A 148 1.84 -30.20 -3.07
CA PRO A 148 2.99 -30.45 -2.17
C PRO A 148 4.35 -30.32 -2.88
N LYS A 149 4.40 -30.58 -4.19
CA LYS A 149 5.64 -30.48 -4.99
C LYS A 149 6.14 -29.03 -5.13
N LEU A 150 5.29 -28.03 -4.96
CA LEU A 150 5.69 -26.62 -4.99
C LEU A 150 6.30 -26.15 -3.66
N LEU A 151 6.30 -27.00 -2.65
CA LEU A 151 6.71 -26.64 -1.29
C LEU A 151 8.06 -27.22 -0.92
N TYR A 152 8.87 -26.41 -0.25
CA TYR A 152 10.06 -26.91 0.46
C TYR A 152 10.09 -26.38 1.90
N LYS A 153 10.79 -27.11 2.75
CA LYS A 153 10.92 -26.78 4.19
C LYS A 153 12.16 -25.94 4.43
N LYS A 154 12.00 -24.87 5.21
CA LYS A 154 13.12 -24.06 5.72
C LYS A 154 12.74 -23.41 7.05
N ASN A 155 13.61 -23.44 8.04
CA ASN A 155 13.45 -22.74 9.33
C ASN A 155 12.07 -22.96 9.98
N GLY A 156 11.58 -24.20 10.04
CA GLY A 156 10.31 -24.54 10.68
C GLY A 156 9.05 -24.16 9.90
N SER A 157 9.20 -23.72 8.65
CA SER A 157 8.10 -23.31 7.79
C SER A 157 8.19 -23.94 6.39
N TYR A 158 7.08 -23.99 5.70
CA TYR A 158 7.01 -24.28 4.27
C TYR A 158 7.06 -22.97 3.48
N TYR A 159 7.73 -23.02 2.35
CA TYR A 159 7.81 -21.94 1.36
C TYR A 159 7.49 -22.51 0.00
N MET A 160 6.85 -21.72 -0.85
CA MET A 160 6.76 -22.05 -2.28
C MET A 160 8.14 -21.92 -2.92
N ASP A 161 8.50 -22.83 -3.82
CA ASP A 161 9.79 -22.77 -4.51
C ASP A 161 9.73 -21.82 -5.70
N PRO A 162 10.45 -20.67 -5.67
CA PRO A 162 10.42 -19.73 -6.76
C PRO A 162 11.03 -20.25 -8.07
N SER A 163 11.83 -21.33 -8.01
CA SER A 163 12.42 -21.95 -9.20
C SER A 163 11.43 -22.79 -10.01
N MET A 164 10.33 -23.20 -9.37
CA MET A 164 9.29 -23.98 -10.01
C MET A 164 8.33 -23.09 -10.82
N GLN A 165 8.09 -23.44 -12.10
CA GLN A 165 7.10 -22.72 -12.92
C GLN A 165 5.72 -22.75 -12.26
N GLY A 166 5.32 -23.89 -11.71
CA GLY A 166 4.04 -24.04 -11.01
C GLY A 166 3.83 -23.06 -9.84
N THR A 167 4.89 -22.48 -9.26
CA THR A 167 4.76 -21.42 -8.25
C THR A 167 4.20 -20.16 -8.88
N ALA A 168 4.71 -19.74 -10.04
CA ALA A 168 4.19 -18.59 -10.77
C ALA A 168 2.73 -18.83 -11.19
N ASP A 169 2.44 -20.00 -11.77
CA ASP A 169 1.11 -20.37 -12.24
C ASP A 169 0.07 -20.42 -11.10
N TYR A 170 0.49 -20.88 -9.92
CA TYR A 170 -0.37 -20.89 -8.74
C TYR A 170 -0.71 -19.48 -8.24
N LEU A 171 0.31 -18.61 -8.12
CA LEU A 171 0.12 -17.23 -7.70
C LEU A 171 -0.67 -16.42 -8.74
N GLU A 172 -0.47 -16.68 -10.03
CA GLU A 172 -1.26 -16.06 -11.10
C GLU A 172 -2.75 -16.37 -10.95
N ARG A 173 -3.11 -17.63 -10.70
CA ARG A 173 -4.53 -18.01 -10.49
C ARG A 173 -5.15 -17.24 -9.32
N LEU A 174 -4.41 -17.03 -8.21
CA LEU A 174 -4.88 -16.22 -7.09
C LEU A 174 -5.07 -14.74 -7.48
N CYS A 175 -4.13 -14.17 -8.23
CA CYS A 175 -4.26 -12.79 -8.72
C CYS A 175 -5.47 -12.65 -9.66
N ARG A 176 -5.63 -13.56 -10.63
CA ARG A 176 -6.80 -13.54 -11.54
C ARG A 176 -8.11 -13.72 -10.77
N GLU A 177 -8.15 -14.61 -9.77
CA GLU A 177 -9.35 -14.82 -8.94
C GLU A 177 -9.77 -13.53 -8.22
N ILE A 178 -8.81 -12.77 -7.67
CA ILE A 178 -9.11 -11.50 -7.00
C ILE A 178 -9.52 -10.43 -8.03
N VAL A 179 -8.71 -10.22 -9.05
CA VAL A 179 -8.90 -9.11 -10.00
C VAL A 179 -10.17 -9.28 -10.81
N SER A 180 -10.52 -10.51 -11.25
CA SER A 180 -11.75 -10.74 -12.02
C SER A 180 -13.03 -10.58 -11.20
N ARG A 181 -12.98 -10.90 -9.89
CA ARG A 181 -14.18 -10.95 -9.04
C ARG A 181 -14.47 -9.67 -8.25
N TYR A 182 -13.46 -8.86 -7.99
CA TYR A 182 -13.59 -7.69 -7.11
C TYR A 182 -13.25 -6.39 -7.83
N ASP A 183 -13.89 -5.30 -7.44
CA ASP A 183 -13.51 -3.95 -7.87
C ASP A 183 -12.31 -3.44 -7.03
N ILE A 184 -11.22 -4.23 -7.07
CA ILE A 184 -9.99 -3.95 -6.36
C ILE A 184 -9.17 -2.89 -7.09
N ASP A 185 -8.56 -1.96 -6.37
CA ASP A 185 -7.76 -0.87 -6.95
C ASP A 185 -6.29 -1.26 -7.18
N GLY A 186 -5.79 -2.22 -6.39
CA GLY A 186 -4.41 -2.69 -6.52
C GLY A 186 -4.16 -4.07 -5.95
N ILE A 187 -3.04 -4.66 -6.38
CA ILE A 187 -2.45 -5.85 -5.78
C ILE A 187 -1.08 -5.46 -5.22
N HIS A 188 -0.85 -5.76 -3.95
CA HIS A 188 0.39 -5.47 -3.25
C HIS A 188 1.13 -6.75 -2.88
N PHE A 189 2.29 -7.01 -3.52
CA PHE A 189 3.09 -8.20 -3.29
C PHE A 189 4.06 -8.00 -2.13
N ASP A 190 3.93 -8.82 -1.11
CA ASP A 190 4.87 -8.90 -0.01
C ASP A 190 5.57 -10.26 0.00
N TYR A 191 6.80 -10.30 0.51
CA TYR A 191 7.64 -11.50 0.52
C TYR A 191 7.81 -12.17 -0.85
N ILE A 192 7.71 -11.41 -1.94
CA ILE A 192 8.02 -11.91 -3.29
C ILE A 192 9.54 -11.97 -3.46
N ARG A 193 10.13 -12.93 -2.75
CA ARG A 193 11.58 -13.07 -2.58
C ARG A 193 11.94 -14.45 -2.01
N TYR A 194 13.20 -14.83 -2.16
CA TYR A 194 13.69 -16.00 -1.45
C TYR A 194 13.72 -15.74 0.08
N PRO A 195 13.53 -16.78 0.89
CA PRO A 195 13.66 -16.68 2.34
C PRO A 195 15.05 -16.24 2.75
N GLU A 196 15.12 -15.57 3.90
CA GLU A 196 16.39 -15.18 4.52
C GLU A 196 17.32 -16.36 4.71
N LYS A 197 18.64 -16.08 4.73
CA LYS A 197 19.70 -17.12 4.82
C LYS A 197 19.64 -18.16 3.68
N THR A 198 19.09 -17.79 2.52
CA THR A 198 19.27 -18.60 1.31
C THR A 198 20.73 -18.50 0.86
N GLU A 199 21.28 -19.62 0.40
CA GLU A 199 22.67 -19.67 -0.08
C GLU A 199 22.93 -18.63 -1.17
N LYS A 200 24.09 -17.98 -1.12
CA LYS A 200 24.48 -16.94 -2.07
C LYS A 200 25.06 -17.47 -3.39
N THR A 201 24.79 -18.73 -3.70
CA THR A 201 25.14 -19.34 -5.00
C THR A 201 24.07 -19.01 -6.04
N LYS A 202 24.43 -19.01 -7.31
CA LYS A 202 23.49 -18.81 -8.43
C LYS A 202 22.57 -17.57 -8.25
N GLN A 203 23.16 -16.43 -7.85
CA GLN A 203 22.38 -15.25 -7.43
C GLN A 203 21.53 -14.69 -8.57
N ASP A 204 22.10 -14.58 -9.80
CA ASP A 204 21.37 -14.09 -10.97
C ASP A 204 20.19 -15.00 -11.30
N TRP A 205 20.43 -16.30 -11.36
CA TRP A 205 19.36 -17.28 -11.57
C TRP A 205 18.22 -17.16 -10.54
N ARG A 206 18.54 -16.86 -9.27
CA ARG A 206 17.49 -16.65 -8.25
C ARG A 206 16.71 -15.36 -8.50
N ARG A 207 17.40 -14.26 -8.87
CA ARG A 207 16.74 -13.01 -9.25
C ARG A 207 15.84 -13.20 -10.48
N ASP A 208 16.33 -13.94 -11.48
CA ASP A 208 15.56 -14.25 -12.69
C ASP A 208 14.29 -15.04 -12.38
N ASN A 209 14.35 -16.00 -11.44
CA ASN A 209 13.16 -16.73 -10.99
C ASN A 209 12.12 -15.80 -10.36
N ILE A 210 12.52 -14.88 -9.47
CA ILE A 210 11.59 -13.92 -8.87
C ILE A 210 11.08 -12.95 -9.93
N THR A 211 11.93 -12.43 -10.80
CA THR A 211 11.52 -11.51 -11.87
C THR A 211 10.55 -12.18 -12.86
N ARG A 212 10.75 -13.46 -13.19
CA ARG A 212 9.82 -14.25 -14.00
C ARG A 212 8.43 -14.33 -13.34
N ILE A 213 8.38 -14.61 -12.04
CA ILE A 213 7.11 -14.63 -11.29
C ILE A 213 6.45 -13.24 -11.37
N VAL A 214 7.17 -12.18 -11.01
CA VAL A 214 6.64 -10.80 -11.03
C VAL A 214 6.08 -10.44 -12.41
N ARG A 215 6.82 -10.75 -13.49
CA ARG A 215 6.38 -10.46 -14.86
C ARG A 215 5.10 -11.19 -15.22
N GLN A 216 5.00 -12.47 -14.86
CA GLN A 216 3.82 -13.28 -15.12
C GLN A 216 2.60 -12.74 -14.38
N LEU A 217 2.74 -12.44 -13.07
CA LEU A 217 1.65 -11.88 -12.26
C LEU A 217 1.22 -10.51 -12.76
N TYR A 218 2.17 -9.63 -13.08
CA TYR A 218 1.88 -8.30 -13.63
C TYR A 218 1.06 -8.38 -14.90
N ASN A 219 1.50 -9.18 -15.87
CA ASN A 219 0.80 -9.34 -17.14
C ASN A 219 -0.62 -9.88 -16.92
N ALA A 220 -0.78 -10.91 -16.09
CA ALA A 220 -2.07 -11.50 -15.79
C ALA A 220 -3.06 -10.49 -15.17
N ILE A 221 -2.59 -9.65 -14.25
CA ILE A 221 -3.41 -8.60 -13.62
C ILE A 221 -3.81 -7.56 -14.67
N LYS A 222 -2.86 -7.11 -15.50
CA LYS A 222 -3.11 -6.07 -16.50
C LYS A 222 -4.01 -6.54 -17.65
N GLU A 223 -3.96 -7.82 -18.00
CA GLU A 223 -4.87 -8.43 -18.96
C GLU A 223 -6.33 -8.43 -18.47
N GLU A 224 -6.55 -8.67 -17.17
CA GLU A 224 -7.90 -8.63 -16.57
C GLU A 224 -8.39 -7.18 -16.43
N LYS A 225 -7.61 -6.33 -15.72
CA LYS A 225 -7.95 -4.94 -15.43
C LYS A 225 -6.69 -4.07 -15.48
N PRO A 226 -6.43 -3.37 -16.58
CA PRO A 226 -5.18 -2.63 -16.78
C PRO A 226 -4.96 -1.49 -15.78
N TRP A 227 -6.01 -0.99 -15.17
CA TRP A 227 -5.96 0.06 -14.15
C TRP A 227 -5.62 -0.43 -12.75
N VAL A 228 -5.68 -1.74 -12.47
CA VAL A 228 -5.30 -2.28 -11.17
C VAL A 228 -3.81 -2.06 -10.95
N ARG A 229 -3.46 -1.28 -9.91
CA ARG A 229 -2.08 -0.94 -9.58
C ARG A 229 -1.35 -2.14 -9.00
N VAL A 230 -0.21 -2.48 -9.59
CA VAL A 230 0.66 -3.55 -9.09
C VAL A 230 1.80 -2.94 -8.30
N SER A 231 1.90 -3.30 -7.02
CA SER A 231 2.92 -2.80 -6.12
C SER A 231 3.60 -3.90 -5.33
N SER A 232 4.75 -3.60 -4.73
CA SER A 232 5.44 -4.52 -3.82
C SER A 232 6.12 -3.81 -2.67
N SER A 233 6.42 -4.59 -1.59
CA SER A 233 7.21 -4.18 -0.43
C SER A 233 8.58 -4.89 -0.44
N PRO A 234 9.56 -4.40 -1.23
CA PRO A 234 10.91 -4.96 -1.18
C PRO A 234 11.60 -4.62 0.14
N VAL A 235 12.71 -5.32 0.41
CA VAL A 235 13.59 -4.98 1.54
C VAL A 235 14.05 -3.53 1.42
N GLY A 236 14.11 -2.82 2.53
CA GLY A 236 14.26 -1.36 2.58
C GLY A 236 15.50 -0.77 1.92
N LYS A 237 16.60 -1.54 1.75
CA LYS A 237 17.75 -1.16 0.95
C LYS A 237 17.75 -1.96 -0.34
N TYR A 238 17.98 -1.32 -1.49
CA TYR A 238 18.14 -2.07 -2.74
C TYR A 238 19.46 -2.81 -2.77
N ARG A 239 20.57 -2.05 -2.65
CA ARG A 239 21.94 -2.53 -2.55
C ARG A 239 22.70 -1.71 -1.52
N ASP A 240 23.93 -2.13 -1.22
CA ASP A 240 24.87 -1.26 -0.52
C ASP A 240 25.26 -0.11 -1.45
N VAL A 241 25.24 1.11 -0.95
CA VAL A 241 25.67 2.31 -1.68
C VAL A 241 27.13 2.60 -1.35
N SER A 242 28.01 2.59 -2.37
CA SER A 242 29.47 2.65 -2.17
C SER A 242 29.96 3.90 -1.45
N ARG A 243 29.26 5.03 -1.64
CA ARG A 243 29.56 6.33 -1.03
C ARG A 243 29.16 6.45 0.46
N TYR A 244 28.48 5.43 1.02
CA TYR A 244 28.04 5.42 2.40
C TYR A 244 28.60 4.22 3.17
N SER A 245 28.87 4.42 4.44
CA SER A 245 29.37 3.36 5.34
C SER A 245 28.28 2.36 5.77
N ALA A 246 27.02 2.79 5.80
CA ALA A 246 25.90 1.94 6.17
C ALA A 246 25.68 0.84 5.14
N LYS A 247 26.00 -0.40 5.52
CA LYS A 247 25.90 -1.61 4.68
C LYS A 247 25.00 -2.64 5.34
N GLY A 248 24.72 -3.73 4.64
CA GLY A 248 24.13 -4.91 5.24
C GLY A 248 23.00 -5.54 4.44
N TRP A 249 21.97 -5.96 5.13
CA TRP A 249 20.86 -6.70 4.55
C TRP A 249 20.09 -5.85 3.52
N ASN A 250 20.03 -6.34 2.28
CA ASN A 250 19.45 -5.63 1.17
C ASN A 250 18.66 -6.55 0.23
N ALA A 251 17.82 -5.96 -0.62
CA ALA A 251 16.92 -6.67 -1.52
C ALA A 251 17.65 -7.53 -2.55
N TYR A 252 18.63 -6.94 -3.21
CA TYR A 252 19.29 -7.53 -4.36
C TYR A 252 20.16 -8.75 -4.01
N ASN A 253 21.01 -8.60 -2.99
CA ASN A 253 22.02 -9.62 -2.66
C ASN A 253 21.54 -10.63 -1.61
N ALA A 254 20.69 -10.21 -0.67
CA ALA A 254 20.35 -11.07 0.47
C ALA A 254 19.10 -11.93 0.22
N VAL A 255 18.16 -11.43 -0.58
CA VAL A 255 16.86 -12.11 -0.82
C VAL A 255 16.47 -12.16 -2.30
N PHE A 256 17.38 -11.73 -3.18
CA PHE A 256 17.27 -11.84 -4.63
C PHE A 256 16.05 -11.12 -5.24
N GLN A 257 15.72 -9.94 -4.70
CA GLN A 257 14.70 -9.03 -5.24
C GLN A 257 15.37 -7.97 -6.11
N ASP A 258 15.10 -7.96 -7.41
CA ASP A 258 15.57 -6.92 -8.33
C ASP A 258 14.46 -5.93 -8.66
N ALA A 259 13.96 -5.22 -7.63
CA ALA A 259 12.84 -4.32 -7.79
C ALA A 259 13.14 -3.10 -8.69
N VAL A 260 14.41 -2.72 -8.83
CA VAL A 260 14.84 -1.69 -9.80
C VAL A 260 14.62 -2.19 -11.23
N LEU A 261 15.00 -3.44 -11.52
CA LEU A 261 14.75 -4.06 -12.81
C LEU A 261 13.25 -4.13 -13.12
N TRP A 262 12.41 -4.47 -12.11
CA TRP A 262 10.95 -4.54 -12.31
C TRP A 262 10.35 -3.19 -12.69
N MET A 263 10.81 -2.11 -12.05
CA MET A 263 10.40 -0.74 -12.41
C MET A 263 10.89 -0.34 -13.81
N LYS A 264 12.15 -0.63 -14.11
CA LYS A 264 12.77 -0.36 -15.41
C LYS A 264 12.06 -1.06 -16.57
N GLU A 265 11.70 -2.33 -16.40
CA GLU A 265 10.97 -3.11 -17.39
C GLU A 265 9.47 -2.77 -17.45
N GLY A 266 8.97 -1.95 -16.54
CA GLY A 266 7.55 -1.57 -16.47
C GLY A 266 6.63 -2.71 -16.04
N ILE A 267 7.16 -3.68 -15.27
CA ILE A 267 6.39 -4.78 -14.68
C ILE A 267 6.09 -4.57 -13.19
N MET A 268 6.19 -3.31 -12.73
CA MET A 268 5.83 -2.85 -11.40
C MET A 268 5.43 -1.38 -11.49
N ASP A 269 4.27 -1.01 -10.96
CA ASP A 269 3.78 0.37 -11.01
C ASP A 269 4.27 1.21 -9.83
N MET A 270 4.43 0.59 -8.67
CA MET A 270 4.80 1.24 -7.42
C MET A 270 5.57 0.29 -6.50
N ILE A 271 6.48 0.84 -5.72
CA ILE A 271 7.11 0.10 -4.62
C ILE A 271 6.98 0.86 -3.31
N SER A 272 6.81 0.09 -2.22
CA SER A 272 6.87 0.58 -0.85
C SER A 272 7.97 -0.16 -0.09
N PRO A 273 9.27 0.20 -0.31
CA PRO A 273 10.38 -0.49 0.33
C PRO A 273 10.24 -0.44 1.87
N MET A 274 10.41 -1.57 2.55
CA MET A 274 10.30 -1.68 4.01
C MET A 274 11.49 -1.00 4.71
N MET A 275 11.48 0.34 4.73
CA MET A 275 12.57 1.16 5.25
C MET A 275 12.43 1.42 6.76
N TYR A 276 12.37 0.34 7.54
CA TYR A 276 12.20 0.40 9.00
C TYR A 276 13.52 0.71 9.69
N PHE A 277 14.11 1.84 9.32
CA PHE A 277 15.41 2.32 9.73
C PHE A 277 15.31 3.81 10.08
N LYS A 278 16.39 4.40 10.62
CA LYS A 278 16.56 5.84 10.82
C LYS A 278 17.95 6.31 10.42
N GLY A 279 18.12 7.63 10.25
CA GLY A 279 19.41 8.27 9.99
C GLY A 279 20.09 7.72 8.74
N ASP A 280 21.39 7.39 8.84
CA ASP A 280 22.21 6.91 7.72
C ASP A 280 21.75 5.60 7.10
N ASN A 281 20.86 4.87 7.76
CA ASN A 281 20.24 3.68 7.21
C ASN A 281 18.93 3.98 6.45
N PHE A 282 18.37 5.19 6.60
CA PHE A 282 17.15 5.62 5.90
C PHE A 282 17.48 6.57 4.75
N PHE A 283 17.97 7.78 5.04
CA PHE A 283 18.04 8.88 4.07
C PHE A 283 18.79 8.57 2.79
N PRO A 284 20.02 8.01 2.84
CA PRO A 284 20.77 7.69 1.62
C PRO A 284 20.10 6.62 0.75
N PHE A 285 19.43 5.67 1.39
CA PHE A 285 18.76 4.57 0.69
C PHE A 285 17.39 4.96 0.14
N ALA A 286 16.70 5.92 0.79
CA ALA A 286 15.51 6.51 0.21
C ALA A 286 15.84 7.31 -1.05
N ALA A 287 16.92 8.11 -1.02
CA ALA A 287 17.43 8.80 -2.20
C ALA A 287 17.82 7.81 -3.32
N ASP A 288 18.53 6.73 -2.98
CA ASP A 288 18.94 5.67 -3.93
C ASP A 288 17.72 5.01 -4.61
N TRP A 289 16.64 4.72 -3.84
CA TRP A 289 15.40 4.21 -4.41
C TRP A 289 14.75 5.21 -5.38
N GLN A 290 14.73 6.50 -5.03
CA GLN A 290 14.14 7.54 -5.88
C GLN A 290 14.95 7.75 -7.16
N GLU A 291 16.28 7.80 -7.07
CA GLU A 291 17.19 7.91 -8.23
C GLU A 291 16.99 6.75 -9.22
N GLN A 292 16.71 5.54 -8.73
CA GLN A 292 16.52 4.32 -9.51
C GLN A 292 15.04 3.97 -9.78
N SER A 293 14.12 4.91 -9.59
CA SER A 293 12.67 4.67 -9.74
C SER A 293 12.22 4.47 -11.19
N HIS A 294 13.01 4.89 -12.17
CA HIS A 294 12.64 4.89 -13.60
C HIS A 294 11.27 5.55 -13.86
N GLY A 295 10.93 6.59 -13.08
CA GLY A 295 9.65 7.31 -13.18
C GLY A 295 8.45 6.60 -12.59
N LYS A 296 8.66 5.46 -11.93
CA LYS A 296 7.63 4.75 -11.16
C LYS A 296 7.49 5.35 -9.75
N VAL A 297 6.38 5.06 -9.11
CA VAL A 297 6.08 5.59 -7.77
C VAL A 297 6.90 4.85 -6.71
N VAL A 298 7.64 5.59 -5.91
CA VAL A 298 8.33 5.08 -4.72
C VAL A 298 7.71 5.73 -3.49
N ALA A 299 7.05 4.92 -2.66
CA ALA A 299 6.43 5.34 -1.40
C ALA A 299 7.05 4.55 -0.24
N PRO A 300 8.15 5.04 0.37
CA PRO A 300 8.85 4.33 1.45
C PRO A 300 7.92 3.87 2.57
N GLY A 301 8.12 2.62 3.00
CA GLY A 301 7.47 2.06 4.16
C GLY A 301 8.17 2.49 5.44
N LEU A 302 7.45 3.14 6.34
CA LEU A 302 7.95 3.66 7.61
C LEU A 302 7.63 2.70 8.75
N GLY A 303 8.65 2.33 9.54
CA GLY A 303 8.51 1.45 10.68
C GLY A 303 8.00 2.17 11.92
N ILE A 304 6.77 2.70 11.87
CA ILE A 304 6.18 3.51 12.94
C ILE A 304 5.98 2.74 14.26
N TYR A 305 5.94 1.42 14.21
CA TYR A 305 5.87 0.58 15.41
C TYR A 305 7.10 0.75 16.31
N PHE A 306 8.23 1.20 15.76
CA PHE A 306 9.42 1.51 16.56
C PHE A 306 9.28 2.75 17.47
N LEU A 307 8.22 3.55 17.30
CA LEU A 307 7.88 4.60 18.26
C LEU A 307 7.39 4.02 19.59
N ASP A 308 6.80 2.81 19.57
CA ASP A 308 6.31 2.16 20.78
C ASP A 308 7.45 1.87 21.76
N PRO A 309 7.33 2.27 23.05
CA PRO A 309 8.35 1.97 24.06
C PRO A 309 8.65 0.48 24.24
N ARG A 310 7.70 -0.41 23.90
CA ARG A 310 7.88 -1.86 23.94
C ARG A 310 8.75 -2.41 22.82
N GLU A 311 9.00 -1.59 21.77
CA GLU A 311 9.83 -1.95 20.61
C GLU A 311 11.21 -1.27 20.68
N LYS A 312 11.40 -0.11 20.05
CA LYS A 312 12.69 0.61 20.04
C LYS A 312 12.63 2.01 20.64
N ASP A 313 11.48 2.43 21.08
CA ASP A 313 11.26 3.72 21.74
C ASP A 313 11.80 4.93 20.94
N TRP A 314 11.64 4.93 19.61
CA TRP A 314 12.08 6.05 18.78
C TRP A 314 11.35 7.34 19.17
N HIS A 315 12.03 8.46 19.05
CA HIS A 315 11.38 9.76 19.16
C HIS A 315 10.52 10.05 17.92
N LEU A 316 9.42 10.79 18.10
CA LEU A 316 8.52 11.16 17.00
C LEU A 316 9.28 11.87 15.86
N HIS A 317 10.27 12.71 16.17
CA HIS A 317 11.04 13.45 15.17
C HIS A 317 11.77 12.54 14.15
N GLU A 318 12.05 11.30 14.46
CA GLU A 318 12.66 10.38 13.48
C GLU A 318 11.70 10.17 12.30
N VAL A 319 10.44 9.85 12.58
CA VAL A 319 9.41 9.63 11.56
C VAL A 319 9.02 10.93 10.86
N THR A 320 8.90 12.03 11.59
CA THR A 320 8.53 13.32 10.97
C THR A 320 9.60 13.84 10.03
N ARG A 321 10.89 13.64 10.33
CA ARG A 321 12.01 13.96 9.43
C ARG A 321 12.02 13.07 8.19
N GLU A 322 11.71 11.78 8.31
CA GLU A 322 11.58 10.87 7.19
C GLU A 322 10.46 11.34 6.24
N LEU A 323 9.30 11.69 6.78
CA LEU A 323 8.17 12.23 6.01
C LEU A 323 8.52 13.53 5.29
N GLN A 324 9.19 14.46 5.98
CA GLN A 324 9.65 15.73 5.38
C GLN A 324 10.65 15.46 4.24
N PHE A 325 11.61 14.54 4.45
CA PHE A 325 12.59 14.16 3.44
C PHE A 325 11.93 13.55 2.19
N ILE A 326 10.94 12.68 2.37
CA ILE A 326 10.17 12.08 1.27
C ILE A 326 9.58 13.18 0.37
N ARG A 327 8.96 14.22 0.93
CA ARG A 327 8.44 15.35 0.16
C ARG A 327 9.54 16.19 -0.49
N GLN A 328 10.64 16.48 0.22
CA GLN A 328 11.78 17.24 -0.31
C GLN A 328 12.41 16.52 -1.51
N MET A 329 12.43 15.21 -1.53
CA MET A 329 12.93 14.40 -2.62
C MET A 329 11.90 14.16 -3.74
N ASN A 330 10.71 14.77 -3.67
CA ASN A 330 9.60 14.55 -4.59
C ASN A 330 9.30 13.05 -4.79
N MET A 331 9.37 12.27 -3.73
CA MET A 331 8.98 10.86 -3.75
C MET A 331 7.45 10.74 -3.84
N GLY A 332 6.97 9.57 -4.25
CA GLY A 332 5.54 9.37 -4.51
C GLY A 332 4.63 9.37 -3.27
N GLY A 333 5.17 9.48 -2.07
CA GLY A 333 4.45 9.45 -0.80
C GLY A 333 5.05 8.46 0.20
N ALA A 334 4.27 8.00 1.18
CA ALA A 334 4.72 7.09 2.24
C ALA A 334 3.68 6.02 2.56
N ALA A 335 4.14 4.91 3.17
CA ALA A 335 3.29 3.86 3.70
C ALA A 335 3.65 3.57 5.16
N TYR A 336 2.67 3.46 6.04
CA TYR A 336 2.87 3.27 7.48
C TYR A 336 2.73 1.80 7.88
N PHE A 337 3.75 1.24 8.47
CA PHE A 337 3.69 -0.10 9.03
C PHE A 337 3.59 -0.03 10.55
N ARG A 338 2.43 -0.28 11.12
CA ARG A 338 1.13 -0.72 10.60
C ARG A 338 -0.02 0.10 11.21
N ALA A 339 -1.25 -0.13 10.77
CA ALA A 339 -2.43 0.64 11.12
C ALA A 339 -2.62 0.88 12.63
N GLN A 340 -2.48 -0.16 13.45
CA GLN A 340 -2.64 -0.04 14.90
C GLN A 340 -1.76 1.06 15.51
N PHE A 341 -0.47 1.14 15.12
CA PHE A 341 0.46 2.11 15.74
C PHE A 341 0.20 3.55 15.31
N LEU A 342 -0.39 3.76 14.12
CA LEU A 342 -0.89 5.07 13.72
C LEU A 342 -2.11 5.43 14.58
N LEU A 343 -3.12 4.55 14.62
CA LEU A 343 -4.39 4.75 15.30
C LEU A 343 -4.28 4.77 16.84
N ASP A 344 -3.27 4.11 17.41
CA ASP A 344 -2.97 4.22 18.85
C ASP A 344 -2.30 5.57 19.19
N ASN A 345 -2.10 6.44 18.19
CA ASN A 345 -1.47 7.75 18.31
C ASN A 345 -0.14 7.70 19.07
N VAL A 346 0.69 6.69 18.78
CA VAL A 346 1.92 6.47 19.53
C VAL A 346 2.83 7.70 19.42
N LYS A 347 3.18 8.27 20.56
CA LYS A 347 3.94 9.53 20.71
C LYS A 347 3.35 10.73 19.96
N GLY A 348 2.03 10.71 19.66
CA GLY A 348 1.35 11.81 18.98
C GLY A 348 1.48 11.80 17.47
N LEU A 349 1.89 10.67 16.86
CA LEU A 349 2.08 10.57 15.42
C LEU A 349 0.80 10.85 14.62
N GLU A 350 -0.34 10.21 14.98
CA GLU A 350 -1.64 10.45 14.33
C GLU A 350 -2.01 11.94 14.37
N THR A 351 -1.94 12.54 15.55
CA THR A 351 -2.23 13.96 15.74
C THR A 351 -1.33 14.85 14.86
N TRP A 352 -0.03 14.53 14.79
CA TRP A 352 0.91 15.30 13.99
C TRP A 352 0.63 15.15 12.48
N VAL A 353 0.39 13.91 12.01
CA VAL A 353 0.07 13.64 10.60
C VAL A 353 -1.19 14.37 10.18
N ARG A 354 -2.27 14.28 10.95
CA ARG A 354 -3.56 14.92 10.66
C ARG A 354 -3.46 16.45 10.66
N ASN A 355 -2.80 17.03 11.63
CA ASN A 355 -2.85 18.48 11.84
C ASN A 355 -1.74 19.26 11.12
N HIS A 356 -0.64 18.59 10.74
CA HIS A 356 0.55 19.29 10.22
C HIS A 356 1.07 18.73 8.90
N TYR A 357 0.74 17.47 8.54
CA TYR A 357 1.33 16.84 7.36
C TYR A 357 0.31 16.54 6.27
N TYR A 358 -0.87 16.02 6.59
CA TYR A 358 -1.95 15.71 5.66
C TYR A 358 -3.17 16.61 5.88
N THR A 359 -2.98 17.92 5.79
CA THR A 359 -4.01 18.92 6.11
C THR A 359 -5.11 19.03 5.07
N SER A 360 -4.95 18.45 3.88
CA SER A 360 -5.97 18.30 2.85
C SER A 360 -5.90 16.89 2.22
N PRO A 361 -6.97 16.40 1.59
CA PRO A 361 -6.91 15.15 0.81
C PRO A 361 -5.87 15.22 -0.31
N ALA A 362 -5.41 14.07 -0.80
CA ALA A 362 -4.54 13.98 -1.96
C ALA A 362 -4.99 12.85 -2.88
N LEU A 363 -4.82 13.04 -4.18
CA LEU A 363 -5.02 12.00 -5.19
C LEU A 363 -3.82 11.06 -5.22
N LEU A 364 -4.03 9.83 -5.66
CA LEU A 364 -2.89 8.99 -5.99
C LEU A 364 -2.25 9.46 -7.30
N PRO A 365 -0.91 9.31 -7.44
CA PRO A 365 -0.25 9.57 -8.71
C PRO A 365 -0.86 8.73 -9.83
N PRO A 366 -1.19 9.30 -11.00
CA PRO A 366 -1.71 8.55 -12.13
C PRO A 366 -0.79 7.41 -12.55
N LEU A 367 -1.34 6.33 -13.10
CA LEU A 367 -0.58 5.24 -13.69
C LEU A 367 0.06 5.71 -14.99
N LYS A 368 1.38 5.90 -14.98
CA LYS A 368 2.13 6.31 -16.16
C LYS A 368 2.50 5.10 -17.01
N ASN A 369 2.45 5.27 -18.33
CA ASN A 369 2.89 4.25 -19.31
C ASN A 369 2.12 2.92 -19.19
N ALA A 370 0.83 2.96 -18.84
CA ALA A 370 -0.02 1.79 -18.94
C ALA A 370 -0.05 1.37 -20.41
N LYS A 371 0.36 0.11 -20.68
CA LYS A 371 0.17 -0.47 -22.01
C LYS A 371 -1.31 -0.52 -22.30
N GLU A 372 -1.68 -0.28 -23.55
CA GLU A 372 -3.06 -0.53 -23.98
C GLU A 372 -3.34 -2.03 -23.93
N TYR A 373 -4.07 -2.44 -22.92
CA TYR A 373 -4.61 -3.79 -22.81
C TYR A 373 -6.05 -3.76 -23.29
N LYS A 374 -6.41 -4.69 -24.16
CA LYS A 374 -7.81 -4.86 -24.59
C LYS A 374 -8.55 -5.61 -23.48
N THR A 375 -9.46 -4.96 -22.82
CA THR A 375 -10.35 -5.57 -21.83
C THR A 375 -11.79 -5.10 -22.06
N SER A 376 -12.75 -5.96 -21.72
CA SER A 376 -14.17 -5.61 -21.65
C SER A 376 -14.58 -5.12 -20.26
N ALA A 377 -13.69 -5.25 -19.26
CA ALA A 377 -13.95 -4.78 -17.91
C ALA A 377 -14.07 -3.25 -17.89
N LYS A 378 -14.92 -2.75 -17.01
CA LYS A 378 -15.11 -1.31 -16.77
C LYS A 378 -14.79 -1.00 -15.32
N ARG A 379 -14.10 0.10 -15.09
CA ARG A 379 -13.85 0.62 -13.74
C ARG A 379 -15.07 1.40 -13.26
N THR A 380 -15.37 1.33 -11.96
CA THR A 380 -16.34 2.22 -11.33
C THR A 380 -15.88 3.67 -11.50
N PRO A 381 -16.74 4.59 -12.03
CA PRO A 381 -16.38 5.98 -12.19
C PRO A 381 -15.95 6.63 -10.89
N ARG A 382 -14.94 7.49 -10.96
CA ARG A 382 -14.43 8.22 -9.79
C ARG A 382 -14.46 9.71 -10.06
N TYR A 383 -14.79 10.49 -9.05
CA TYR A 383 -14.93 11.93 -9.13
C TYR A 383 -14.18 12.61 -8.01
N VAL A 384 -13.65 13.80 -8.28
CA VAL A 384 -13.01 14.65 -7.27
C VAL A 384 -13.85 15.93 -7.14
N LEU A 385 -14.29 16.22 -5.94
CA LEU A 385 -14.99 17.44 -5.59
C LEU A 385 -14.00 18.46 -5.07
N TYR A 386 -14.04 19.66 -5.62
CA TYR A 386 -13.28 20.82 -5.20
C TYR A 386 -14.20 21.91 -4.68
N ALA A 387 -13.73 22.67 -3.69
CA ALA A 387 -14.40 23.86 -3.17
C ALA A 387 -13.40 24.98 -2.91
N SER A 388 -13.76 26.21 -3.26
CA SER A 388 -12.92 27.41 -3.06
C SER A 388 -13.77 28.63 -2.70
N ASP A 389 -13.16 29.58 -2.01
CA ASP A 389 -13.75 30.91 -1.79
C ASP A 389 -13.63 31.82 -3.04
N THR A 390 -12.81 31.42 -4.02
CA THR A 390 -12.55 32.18 -5.24
C THR A 390 -13.08 31.45 -6.48
N TYR A 391 -13.51 32.23 -7.47
CA TYR A 391 -13.96 31.73 -8.76
C TYR A 391 -13.02 32.21 -9.89
N PRO A 392 -12.68 31.36 -10.87
CA PRO A 392 -13.01 29.93 -10.96
C PRO A 392 -12.27 29.11 -9.89
N VAL A 393 -12.76 27.88 -9.61
CA VAL A 393 -12.13 26.99 -8.66
C VAL A 393 -10.80 26.48 -9.22
N ASP A 394 -9.69 26.81 -8.57
CA ASP A 394 -8.38 26.27 -8.95
C ASP A 394 -8.26 24.79 -8.52
N THR A 395 -8.45 23.88 -9.46
CA THR A 395 -8.32 22.44 -9.23
C THR A 395 -6.86 21.98 -9.11
N ASN A 396 -5.86 22.83 -9.39
CA ASN A 396 -4.45 22.49 -9.15
C ASN A 396 -4.03 22.73 -7.70
N ASN A 397 -4.77 23.58 -6.98
CA ASN A 397 -4.52 23.78 -5.56
C ASN A 397 -5.06 22.56 -4.74
N PRO A 398 -4.20 21.76 -4.08
CA PRO A 398 -4.62 20.59 -3.30
C PRO A 398 -5.51 20.96 -2.10
N GLU A 399 -5.42 22.20 -1.59
CA GLU A 399 -6.26 22.65 -0.47
C GLU A 399 -7.74 22.75 -0.87
N ASN A 400 -8.04 22.88 -2.15
CA ASN A 400 -9.40 22.90 -2.68
C ASN A 400 -10.03 21.52 -2.81
N ILE A 401 -9.26 20.42 -2.67
CA ILE A 401 -9.80 19.06 -2.70
C ILE A 401 -10.66 18.83 -1.44
N VAL A 402 -11.95 18.55 -1.66
CA VAL A 402 -12.88 18.22 -0.58
C VAL A 402 -12.94 16.72 -0.36
N ARG A 403 -13.17 15.95 -1.43
CA ARG A 403 -13.37 14.50 -1.36
C ARG A 403 -13.27 13.82 -2.73
N ILE A 404 -12.86 12.55 -2.68
CA ILE A 404 -12.92 11.63 -3.81
C ILE A 404 -14.13 10.71 -3.61
N PHE A 405 -14.89 10.46 -4.70
CA PHE A 405 -16.07 9.61 -4.71
C PHE A 405 -15.89 8.46 -5.69
N TRP A 406 -16.38 7.29 -5.34
CA TRP A 406 -16.66 6.19 -6.25
C TRP A 406 -18.14 6.23 -6.60
N ASP A 407 -18.48 5.96 -7.86
CA ASP A 407 -19.82 6.09 -8.44
C ASP A 407 -20.29 7.59 -8.42
N LYS A 408 -21.49 7.86 -7.97
CA LYS A 408 -22.03 9.24 -8.00
C LYS A 408 -21.61 10.04 -6.79
N PRO A 409 -21.18 11.32 -6.96
CA PRO A 409 -20.92 12.20 -5.84
C PRO A 409 -22.16 12.41 -4.97
N GLN A 410 -21.98 12.30 -3.64
CA GLN A 410 -23.04 12.53 -2.66
C GLN A 410 -22.70 13.76 -1.82
N TYR A 411 -23.38 14.88 -2.08
CA TYR A 411 -23.07 16.17 -1.45
C TYR A 411 -23.75 16.39 -0.11
N ASN A 412 -24.88 15.71 0.17
CA ASN A 412 -25.75 15.99 1.32
C ASN A 412 -25.02 16.01 2.67
N THR A 413 -24.04 15.15 2.86
CA THR A 413 -23.25 15.09 4.11
C THR A 413 -22.19 16.19 4.21
N LEU A 414 -21.95 16.95 3.12
CA LEU A 414 -20.93 17.97 3.02
C LEU A 414 -21.50 19.38 2.96
N MET A 415 -22.83 19.54 2.83
CA MET A 415 -23.50 20.83 2.59
C MET A 415 -23.07 21.91 3.59
N ALA A 416 -22.96 21.61 4.87
CA ALA A 416 -22.55 22.60 5.87
C ALA A 416 -21.10 23.13 5.65
N ARG A 417 -20.23 22.32 5.03
CA ARG A 417 -18.85 22.70 4.68
C ARG A 417 -18.76 23.45 3.36
N LEU A 418 -19.74 23.25 2.48
CA LEU A 418 -19.76 23.76 1.10
C LEU A 418 -20.58 25.05 0.97
N PHE A 419 -21.25 25.45 2.06
CA PHE A 419 -22.07 26.66 2.06
C PHE A 419 -21.24 27.90 1.69
N ASN A 420 -21.71 28.68 0.73
CA ASN A 420 -21.04 29.85 0.15
C ASN A 420 -19.68 29.59 -0.53
N LYS A 421 -19.37 28.35 -0.90
CA LYS A 421 -18.18 28.03 -1.69
C LYS A 421 -18.52 27.89 -3.17
N HIS A 422 -17.57 28.26 -4.04
CA HIS A 422 -17.58 27.84 -5.44
C HIS A 422 -17.15 26.39 -5.52
N LEU A 423 -17.83 25.60 -6.36
CA LEU A 423 -17.60 24.17 -6.47
C LEU A 423 -17.25 23.78 -7.89
N ALA A 424 -16.31 22.87 -8.02
CA ALA A 424 -15.99 22.20 -9.27
C ALA A 424 -15.84 20.69 -9.05
N ILE A 425 -16.11 19.94 -10.11
CA ILE A 425 -15.95 18.50 -10.13
C ILE A 425 -15.10 18.08 -11.32
N THR A 426 -14.20 17.15 -11.12
CA THR A 426 -13.48 16.45 -12.18
C THR A 426 -13.82 14.96 -12.12
N GLN A 427 -13.70 14.29 -13.25
CA GLN A 427 -13.79 12.84 -13.34
C GLN A 427 -12.37 12.26 -13.53
N LEU A 428 -12.07 11.19 -12.80
CA LEU A 428 -10.84 10.43 -13.02
C LEU A 428 -11.07 9.37 -14.09
N ASP A 429 -10.18 9.31 -15.06
CA ASP A 429 -10.13 8.18 -15.99
C ASP A 429 -9.70 6.88 -15.26
N ASP A 430 -9.66 5.76 -16.01
CA ASP A 430 -9.28 4.46 -15.45
C ASP A 430 -7.87 4.48 -14.83
N PHE A 431 -6.98 5.34 -15.32
CA PHE A 431 -5.58 5.43 -14.90
C PHE A 431 -5.33 6.53 -13.88
N GLY A 432 -6.34 7.32 -13.51
CA GLY A 432 -6.26 8.35 -12.48
C GLY A 432 -5.92 9.75 -12.99
N ASN A 433 -6.00 9.98 -14.31
CA ASN A 433 -5.91 11.34 -14.86
C ASN A 433 -7.25 12.04 -14.71
N GLU A 434 -7.22 13.34 -14.40
CA GLU A 434 -8.44 14.17 -14.28
C GLU A 434 -8.92 14.71 -15.62
N SER A 435 -10.23 14.79 -15.75
CA SER A 435 -10.88 15.54 -16.83
C SER A 435 -10.75 17.05 -16.60
N GLU A 436 -11.14 17.85 -17.59
CA GLU A 436 -11.41 19.28 -17.38
C GLU A 436 -12.47 19.45 -16.27
N PRO A 437 -12.31 20.48 -15.42
CA PRO A 437 -13.25 20.74 -14.34
C PRO A 437 -14.60 21.22 -14.87
N VAL A 438 -15.66 20.78 -14.21
CA VAL A 438 -17.03 21.26 -14.46
C VAL A 438 -17.49 22.02 -13.21
N GLU A 439 -17.76 23.31 -13.38
CA GLU A 439 -18.28 24.16 -12.30
C GLU A 439 -19.73 23.78 -11.97
N ILE A 440 -20.03 23.67 -10.67
CA ILE A 440 -21.38 23.39 -10.16
C ILE A 440 -21.99 24.71 -9.74
N LYS A 441 -23.03 25.14 -10.47
CA LYS A 441 -23.65 26.48 -10.30
C LYS A 441 -24.69 26.52 -9.19
N ASP A 442 -25.33 25.40 -8.87
CA ASP A 442 -26.36 25.29 -7.82
C ASP A 442 -26.23 23.95 -7.09
N LEU A 443 -26.18 23.97 -5.77
CA LEU A 443 -26.29 22.82 -4.89
C LEU A 443 -27.66 22.79 -4.21
#